data_108a4dd561985365fe83f93f050921f6
#
_entry.id   108a4dd561985365fe83f93f050921f6
#
_cell.length_a   1.000
_cell.length_b   1.000
_cell.length_c   1.000
_cell.angle_alpha   90.00
_cell.angle_beta   90.00
_cell.angle_gamma   90.00
#
_symmetry.space_group_name_H-M   'P 1'
#
loop_
_entity.id
_entity.type
_entity.pdbx_description
1 polymer ?
#
loop_
_entity_poly.entity_id
_entity_poly.type
_entity_poly.pdbx_seq_one_letter_code
_entity_poly.pdbx_strand_id
1 'polypeptide(L)'
;GNGGGRRAQNAPQRDRRRGGERHEGPGGRRPDQREGTFPFELTTIRLHHGASVTAFDRSFDRYRTSFYHVTAVLQRLNLDDGIDLIQDYLEKAVGEALAAIREGKRVVLAALEARTGSNKYKVMVPRPDEREARVPSYTCRQYLEVFRELDDYLNAVVYAESVGAITWRDRRTLFVNAPRQATSVAGRFQH
;
A
#
# COMPACT_ATOMS: atom_id res chain seq x y z
N GLY A 1 50.64 1.61 56.54
CA GLY A 1 51.97 1.27 56.11
C GLY A 1 52.05 1.37 54.60
N ASN A 2 52.85 2.26 54.16
CA ASN A 2 53.92 2.15 53.17
C ASN A 2 53.54 1.47 51.85
N GLY A 3 53.81 1.97 50.72
CA GLY A 3 54.79 2.95 50.27
C GLY A 3 55.07 2.65 48.84
N GLY A 4 55.25 3.67 48.09
CA GLY A 4 56.35 3.77 47.17
C GLY A 4 56.20 3.22 45.74
N GLY A 5 56.28 4.13 44.82
CA GLY A 5 57.38 4.03 43.88
C GLY A 5 57.03 4.32 42.42
N ARG A 6 57.26 5.54 42.05
CA ARG A 6 57.55 6.11 40.72
C ARG A 6 58.15 5.09 39.74
N ARG A 7 57.70 5.16 38.47
CA ARG A 7 58.65 5.50 37.37
C ARG A 7 57.86 5.78 36.10
N ALA A 8 58.09 6.98 35.61
CA ALA A 8 57.85 7.37 34.25
C ALA A 8 58.84 6.69 33.33
N GLN A 9 58.44 6.23 32.16
CA GLN A 9 59.32 6.09 31.02
C GLN A 9 58.61 6.44 29.75
N ASN A 10 59.13 7.47 29.15
CA ASN A 10 58.96 7.95 27.82
C ASN A 10 59.11 6.84 26.78
N ALA A 11 58.29 6.80 25.78
CA ALA A 11 58.60 6.23 24.49
C ALA A 11 57.82 6.92 23.38
N PRO A 12 58.31 6.97 22.16
CA PRO A 12 58.23 8.16 21.33
C PRO A 12 57.05 8.19 20.39
N GLN A 13 56.67 9.43 20.07
CA GLN A 13 55.87 9.81 18.92
C GLN A 13 56.36 9.12 17.64
N ARG A 14 55.51 8.35 17.00
CA ARG A 14 55.61 8.03 15.58
C ARG A 14 54.50 8.74 14.84
N ASP A 15 54.89 9.89 14.34
CA ASP A 15 54.26 10.56 13.23
C ASP A 15 54.12 9.59 12.05
N ARG A 16 52.91 9.21 11.71
CA ARG A 16 52.57 8.66 10.40
C ARG A 16 51.38 9.39 9.87
N ARG A 17 51.63 10.61 9.40
CA ARG A 17 50.87 11.22 8.34
C ARG A 17 50.84 10.23 7.17
N ARG A 18 49.71 9.63 6.92
CA ARG A 18 49.30 9.23 5.59
C ARG A 18 47.88 9.76 5.38
N GLY A 19 47.86 10.86 4.67
CA GLY A 19 46.70 11.36 3.99
C GLY A 19 46.17 10.25 3.07
N GLY A 20 45.02 9.73 3.40
CA GLY A 20 44.14 9.02 2.51
C GLY A 20 42.96 9.95 2.32
N GLU A 21 43.05 10.81 1.33
CA GLU A 21 41.88 11.50 0.76
C GLU A 21 40.91 10.40 0.31
N ARG A 22 39.98 10.08 1.16
CA ARG A 22 38.77 9.38 0.71
C ARG A 22 38.01 10.37 -0.15
N HIS A 23 38.17 10.25 -1.44
CA HIS A 23 37.21 10.75 -2.39
C HIS A 23 35.86 10.15 -1.99
N GLU A 24 35.13 10.91 -1.20
CA GLU A 24 33.67 10.80 -1.16
C GLU A 24 33.18 11.26 -2.54
N GLY A 25 33.18 10.30 -3.46
CA GLY A 25 32.42 10.44 -4.68
C GLY A 25 30.96 10.72 -4.27
N PRO A 26 30.29 11.70 -4.85
CA PRO A 26 28.88 11.90 -4.65
C PRO A 26 28.16 10.63 -5.12
N GLY A 27 27.88 9.74 -4.19
CA GLY A 27 26.96 8.63 -4.36
C GLY A 27 25.57 9.21 -4.54
N GLY A 28 25.40 9.99 -5.58
CA GLY A 28 24.12 10.33 -6.11
C GLY A 28 23.43 9.01 -6.41
N ARG A 29 22.42 8.63 -5.62
CA ARG A 29 21.44 7.63 -5.99
C ARG A 29 21.01 8.05 -7.39
N ARG A 30 21.48 7.31 -8.40
CA ARG A 30 20.97 7.47 -9.76
C ARG A 30 19.47 7.36 -9.63
N PRO A 31 18.68 8.39 -9.97
CA PRO A 31 17.25 8.24 -10.05
C PRO A 31 17.03 7.00 -10.91
N ASP A 32 16.17 6.13 -10.44
CA ASP A 32 15.92 4.83 -11.04
C ASP A 32 15.45 5.05 -12.48
N GLN A 33 16.43 5.10 -13.41
CA GLN A 33 16.21 5.40 -14.85
C GLN A 33 15.44 4.28 -15.54
N ARG A 34 14.96 3.29 -14.78
CA ARG A 34 14.12 2.21 -15.27
C ARG A 34 12.62 2.52 -15.24
N GLU A 35 12.20 3.58 -14.56
CA GLU A 35 10.84 4.13 -14.75
C GLU A 35 10.83 5.00 -16.02
N GLY A 36 11.17 4.39 -17.16
CA GLY A 36 11.13 5.05 -18.44
C GLY A 36 9.71 5.49 -18.78
N THR A 37 9.53 6.78 -18.90
CA THR A 37 8.69 7.52 -19.86
C THR A 37 7.22 7.11 -20.06
N PHE A 38 6.60 6.30 -19.20
CA PHE A 38 5.15 6.16 -19.28
C PHE A 38 4.51 7.33 -18.52
N PRO A 39 3.62 8.08 -19.18
CA PRO A 39 2.87 9.12 -18.51
C PRO A 39 2.03 8.48 -17.40
N PHE A 40 2.09 9.03 -16.22
CA PHE A 40 1.22 8.66 -15.12
C PHE A 40 0.56 9.90 -14.54
N GLU A 41 -0.64 9.73 -14.04
CA GLU A 41 -1.30 10.74 -13.23
C GLU A 41 -0.89 10.55 -11.78
N LEU A 42 -0.45 11.64 -11.14
CA LEU A 42 -0.24 11.64 -9.70
C LEU A 42 -1.55 12.03 -9.04
N THR A 43 -2.08 11.15 -8.19
CA THR A 43 -3.30 11.39 -7.45
C THR A 43 -3.13 11.09 -5.97
N THR A 44 -3.92 11.73 -5.12
CA THR A 44 -3.92 11.50 -3.69
C THR A 44 -5.12 10.66 -3.31
N ILE A 45 -4.89 9.60 -2.54
CA ILE A 45 -5.95 8.83 -1.88
C ILE A 45 -5.95 9.16 -0.38
N ARG A 46 -7.15 9.30 0.19
CA ARG A 46 -7.38 9.52 1.62
C ARG A 46 -8.04 8.29 2.21
N LEU A 47 -7.42 7.70 3.22
CA LEU A 47 -7.85 6.48 3.88
C LEU A 47 -7.92 6.72 5.39
N HIS A 48 -9.05 6.38 6.01
CA HIS A 48 -9.30 6.64 7.44
C HIS A 48 -8.88 5.48 8.34
N HIS A 49 -8.81 4.26 7.80
CA HIS A 49 -8.50 3.06 8.58
C HIS A 49 -7.11 2.52 8.29
N GLY A 50 -6.33 2.24 9.34
CA GLY A 50 -5.00 1.64 9.21
C GLY A 50 -5.00 0.30 8.44
N ALA A 51 -6.11 -0.43 8.44
CA ALA A 51 -6.27 -1.64 7.64
C ALA A 51 -6.31 -1.34 6.14
N SER A 52 -7.03 -0.27 5.71
CA SER A 52 -7.06 0.20 4.32
C SER A 52 -5.71 0.75 3.89
N VAL A 53 -5.06 1.54 4.74
CA VAL A 53 -3.70 2.07 4.51
C VAL A 53 -2.71 0.93 4.29
N THR A 54 -2.71 -0.06 5.20
CA THR A 54 -1.81 -1.21 5.10
C THR A 54 -2.07 -2.04 3.84
N ALA A 55 -3.34 -2.24 3.47
CA ALA A 55 -3.70 -2.95 2.25
C ALA A 55 -3.22 -2.19 1.01
N PHE A 56 -3.39 -0.87 0.96
CA PHE A 56 -2.90 -0.02 -0.10
C PHE A 56 -1.37 -0.08 -0.21
N ASP A 57 -0.65 0.22 0.87
CA ASP A 57 0.82 0.28 0.90
C ASP A 57 1.47 -1.06 0.49
N ARG A 58 0.83 -2.19 0.79
CA ARG A 58 1.34 -3.53 0.45
C ARG A 58 1.06 -3.97 -0.98
N SER A 59 0.01 -3.47 -1.60
CA SER A 59 -0.48 -4.07 -2.84
C SER A 59 -0.58 -3.13 -4.03
N PHE A 60 -0.83 -1.83 -3.85
CA PHE A 60 -1.02 -0.93 -4.98
C PHE A 60 0.24 -0.77 -5.84
N ASP A 61 1.37 -0.43 -5.23
CA ASP A 61 2.64 -0.28 -5.95
C ASP A 61 3.09 -1.58 -6.60
N ARG A 62 2.87 -2.70 -5.92
CA ARG A 62 3.18 -4.02 -6.48
C ARG A 62 2.34 -4.32 -7.70
N TYR A 63 1.03 -4.07 -7.64
CA TYR A 63 0.13 -4.22 -8.78
C TYR A 63 0.57 -3.35 -9.95
N ARG A 64 0.80 -2.07 -9.72
CA ARG A 64 1.25 -1.10 -10.71
C ARG A 64 2.55 -1.53 -11.38
N THR A 65 3.54 -1.91 -10.58
CA THR A 65 4.87 -2.32 -11.07
C THR A 65 4.79 -3.61 -11.88
N SER A 66 4.02 -4.60 -11.42
CA SER A 66 3.83 -5.87 -12.15
C SER A 66 3.11 -5.64 -13.47
N PHE A 67 2.04 -4.85 -13.49
CA PHE A 67 1.33 -4.47 -14.72
C PHE A 67 2.28 -3.81 -15.72
N TYR A 68 3.08 -2.84 -15.28
CA TYR A 68 4.06 -2.17 -16.10
C TYR A 68 5.07 -3.13 -16.71
N HIS A 69 5.66 -4.01 -15.91
CA HIS A 69 6.68 -4.94 -16.41
C HIS A 69 6.11 -5.89 -17.45
N VAL A 70 4.92 -6.43 -17.20
CA VAL A 70 4.28 -7.36 -18.14
C VAL A 70 3.94 -6.66 -19.44
N THR A 71 3.31 -5.49 -19.40
CA THR A 71 2.96 -4.74 -20.61
C THR A 71 4.20 -4.29 -21.40
N ALA A 72 5.27 -3.85 -20.72
CA ALA A 72 6.53 -3.49 -21.37
C ALA A 72 7.22 -4.68 -22.07
N VAL A 73 7.15 -5.87 -21.49
CA VAL A 73 7.69 -7.09 -22.11
C VAL A 73 6.87 -7.45 -23.35
N LEU A 74 5.55 -7.44 -23.26
CA LEU A 74 4.66 -7.77 -24.37
C LEU A 74 4.81 -6.79 -25.54
N GLN A 75 4.93 -5.49 -25.25
CA GLN A 75 5.20 -4.47 -26.27
C GLN A 75 6.54 -4.72 -26.99
N ARG A 76 7.60 -5.07 -26.25
CA ARG A 76 8.91 -5.40 -26.88
C ARG A 76 8.85 -6.64 -27.75
N LEU A 77 7.92 -7.56 -27.48
CA LEU A 77 7.71 -8.76 -28.26
C LEU A 77 6.70 -8.56 -29.39
N ASN A 78 6.12 -7.36 -29.55
CA ASN A 78 5.03 -7.05 -30.48
C ASN A 78 3.81 -7.98 -30.31
N LEU A 79 3.45 -8.25 -29.05
CA LEU A 79 2.32 -9.11 -28.67
C LEU A 79 1.16 -8.26 -28.15
N ASP A 80 0.58 -7.41 -28.99
CA ASP A 80 -0.49 -6.47 -28.60
C ASP A 80 -1.74 -7.22 -28.11
N ASP A 81 -2.14 -8.31 -28.74
CA ASP A 81 -3.24 -9.16 -28.29
C ASP A 81 -3.01 -9.69 -26.85
N GLY A 82 -1.75 -9.91 -26.47
CA GLY A 82 -1.40 -10.32 -25.12
C GLY A 82 -1.61 -9.21 -24.07
N ILE A 83 -1.45 -7.95 -24.48
CA ILE A 83 -1.70 -6.78 -23.62
C ILE A 83 -3.19 -6.69 -23.31
N ASP A 84 -4.04 -6.81 -24.35
CA ASP A 84 -5.49 -6.75 -24.22
C ASP A 84 -6.00 -7.88 -23.30
N LEU A 85 -5.52 -9.10 -23.49
CA LEU A 85 -5.87 -10.25 -22.62
C LEU A 85 -5.51 -10.02 -21.16
N ILE A 86 -4.35 -9.42 -20.90
CA ILE A 86 -3.95 -9.12 -19.52
C ILE A 86 -4.78 -7.99 -18.92
N GLN A 87 -5.08 -6.96 -19.70
CA GLN A 87 -5.95 -5.88 -19.25
C GLN A 87 -7.32 -6.41 -18.88
N ASP A 88 -7.96 -7.20 -19.76
CA ASP A 88 -9.26 -7.81 -19.51
C ASP A 88 -9.24 -8.70 -18.25
N TYR A 89 -8.20 -9.52 -18.10
CA TYR A 89 -8.04 -10.36 -16.92
C TYR A 89 -7.96 -9.54 -15.62
N LEU A 90 -7.20 -8.44 -15.64
CA LEU A 90 -7.01 -7.61 -14.47
C LEU A 90 -8.25 -6.74 -14.19
N GLU A 91 -8.92 -6.23 -15.20
CA GLU A 91 -10.19 -5.53 -15.05
C GLU A 91 -11.25 -6.44 -14.41
N LYS A 92 -11.33 -7.68 -14.85
CA LYS A 92 -12.19 -8.68 -14.24
C LYS A 92 -11.82 -8.92 -12.77
N ALA A 93 -10.51 -9.09 -12.46
CA ALA A 93 -10.04 -9.31 -11.10
C ALA A 93 -10.33 -8.13 -10.16
N VAL A 94 -10.13 -6.90 -10.64
CA VAL A 94 -10.47 -5.67 -9.92
C VAL A 94 -11.98 -5.55 -9.72
N GLY A 95 -12.77 -5.85 -10.76
CA GLY A 95 -14.22 -5.86 -10.70
C GLY A 95 -14.77 -6.87 -9.67
N GLU A 96 -14.22 -8.07 -9.62
CA GLU A 96 -14.57 -9.10 -8.63
C GLU A 96 -14.27 -8.63 -7.19
N ALA A 97 -13.10 -8.05 -6.96
CA ALA A 97 -12.72 -7.52 -5.64
C ALA A 97 -13.64 -6.37 -5.21
N LEU A 98 -13.95 -5.46 -6.12
CA LEU A 98 -14.85 -4.34 -5.89
C LEU A 98 -16.26 -4.81 -5.57
N ALA A 99 -16.79 -5.78 -6.32
CA ALA A 99 -18.09 -6.38 -6.09
C ALA A 99 -18.17 -7.07 -4.72
N ALA A 100 -17.14 -7.81 -4.33
CA ALA A 100 -17.08 -8.50 -3.04
C ALA A 100 -17.08 -7.50 -1.86
N ILE A 101 -16.33 -6.39 -1.96
CA ILE A 101 -16.28 -5.33 -0.95
C ILE A 101 -17.65 -4.62 -0.85
N ARG A 102 -18.26 -4.28 -1.98
CA ARG A 102 -19.60 -3.66 -2.03
C ARG A 102 -20.68 -4.56 -1.46
N GLU A 103 -20.61 -5.86 -1.74
CA GLU A 103 -21.55 -6.83 -1.18
C GLU A 103 -21.39 -6.94 0.34
N GLY A 104 -20.15 -7.02 0.85
CA GLY A 104 -19.88 -7.00 2.29
C GLY A 104 -20.43 -5.73 2.96
N LYS A 105 -20.21 -4.57 2.33
CA LYS A 105 -20.77 -3.29 2.80
C LYS A 105 -22.29 -3.30 2.81
N ARG A 106 -22.94 -3.83 1.75
CA ARG A 106 -24.39 -3.94 1.66
C ARG A 106 -24.97 -4.75 2.83
N VAL A 107 -24.33 -5.85 3.20
CA VAL A 107 -24.76 -6.69 4.34
C VAL A 107 -24.69 -5.89 5.66
N VAL A 108 -23.61 -5.14 5.88
CA VAL A 108 -23.45 -4.30 7.08
C VAL A 108 -24.49 -3.18 7.11
N LEU A 109 -24.76 -2.54 5.97
CA LEU A 109 -25.76 -1.48 5.88
C LEU A 109 -27.19 -2.02 6.12
N ALA A 110 -27.50 -3.23 5.67
CA ALA A 110 -28.77 -3.87 5.96
C ALA A 110 -28.95 -4.16 7.47
N ALA A 111 -27.90 -4.63 8.14
CA ALA A 111 -27.89 -4.80 9.60
C ALA A 111 -28.06 -3.47 10.35
N LEU A 112 -27.40 -2.41 9.85
CA LEU A 112 -27.53 -1.07 10.38
C LEU A 112 -28.95 -0.53 10.25
N GLU A 113 -29.56 -0.68 9.07
CA GLU A 113 -30.93 -0.26 8.80
C GLU A 113 -31.95 -1.01 9.68
N ALA A 114 -31.79 -2.32 9.83
CA ALA A 114 -32.60 -3.13 10.71
C ALA A 114 -32.52 -2.67 12.19
N ARG A 115 -31.37 -2.17 12.62
CA ARG A 115 -31.15 -1.71 13.99
C ARG A 115 -31.61 -0.29 14.25
N THR A 116 -31.37 0.62 13.28
CA THR A 116 -31.55 2.07 13.49
C THR A 116 -32.65 2.69 12.66
N GLY A 117 -33.25 1.95 11.72
CA GLY A 117 -34.21 2.46 10.73
C GLY A 117 -33.56 3.29 9.62
N SER A 118 -32.21 3.30 9.52
CA SER A 118 -31.48 4.05 8.51
C SER A 118 -30.18 3.34 8.14
N ASN A 119 -29.82 3.35 6.87
CA ASN A 119 -28.55 2.85 6.36
C ASN A 119 -27.44 3.94 6.29
N LYS A 120 -27.72 5.15 6.81
CA LYS A 120 -26.73 6.24 6.86
C LYS A 120 -25.75 6.02 8.01
N TYR A 121 -24.49 6.26 7.76
CA TYR A 121 -23.42 6.16 8.75
C TYR A 121 -22.52 7.40 8.73
N LYS A 122 -21.78 7.59 9.81
CA LYS A 122 -20.83 8.67 9.97
C LYS A 122 -19.40 8.13 9.93
N VAL A 123 -18.47 8.90 9.38
CA VAL A 123 -17.06 8.62 9.47
C VAL A 123 -16.62 8.78 10.94
N MET A 124 -16.16 7.70 11.55
CA MET A 124 -15.78 7.67 12.97
C MET A 124 -14.32 8.04 13.20
N VAL A 125 -13.48 7.99 12.16
CA VAL A 125 -12.05 8.37 12.20
C VAL A 125 -11.90 9.70 11.50
N PRO A 126 -11.68 10.82 12.24
CA PRO A 126 -11.80 12.16 11.67
C PRO A 126 -10.60 12.60 10.82
N ARG A 127 -9.45 11.92 10.93
CA ARG A 127 -8.24 12.29 10.19
C ARG A 127 -7.81 11.16 9.29
N PRO A 128 -7.94 11.32 7.96
CA PRO A 128 -7.42 10.34 7.02
C PRO A 128 -5.89 10.44 6.92
N ASP A 129 -5.28 9.30 6.66
CA ASP A 129 -3.93 9.22 6.12
C ASP A 129 -3.97 9.51 4.62
N GLU A 130 -3.10 10.40 4.15
CA GLU A 130 -2.95 10.70 2.74
C GLU A 130 -1.81 9.87 2.13
N ARG A 131 -2.07 9.30 0.97
CA ARG A 131 -1.09 8.55 0.18
C ARG A 131 -1.08 9.05 -1.25
N GLU A 132 0.12 9.19 -1.81
CA GLU A 132 0.28 9.47 -3.23
C GLU A 132 0.24 8.16 -4.03
N ALA A 133 -0.51 8.17 -5.11
CA ALA A 133 -0.64 7.06 -6.04
C ALA A 133 -0.25 7.50 -7.44
N ARG A 134 0.68 6.78 -8.07
CA ARG A 134 1.01 6.95 -9.49
C ARG A 134 0.12 6.04 -10.31
N VAL A 135 -0.73 6.63 -11.13
CA VAL A 135 -1.76 5.93 -11.91
C VAL A 135 -1.41 5.95 -13.38
N PRO A 136 -0.75 4.91 -13.92
CA PRO A 136 -0.33 4.86 -15.31
C PRO A 136 -1.42 4.38 -16.27
N SER A 137 -2.50 3.79 -15.78
CA SER A 137 -3.54 3.18 -16.63
C SER A 137 -4.93 3.28 -16.00
N TYR A 138 -5.94 3.04 -16.83
CA TYR A 138 -7.34 2.95 -16.38
C TYR A 138 -7.53 1.83 -15.34
N THR A 139 -6.93 0.67 -15.56
CA THR A 139 -7.01 -0.48 -14.64
C THR A 139 -6.38 -0.18 -13.27
N CYS A 140 -5.27 0.57 -13.24
CA CYS A 140 -4.70 1.06 -11.98
C CYS A 140 -5.64 2.05 -11.27
N ARG A 141 -6.36 2.88 -12.03
CA ARG A 141 -7.38 3.78 -11.47
C ARG A 141 -8.55 3.00 -10.86
N GLN A 142 -9.04 1.98 -11.54
CA GLN A 142 -10.07 1.09 -11.00
C GLN A 142 -9.59 0.38 -9.73
N TYR A 143 -8.33 -0.06 -9.69
CA TYR A 143 -7.78 -0.68 -8.48
C TYR A 143 -7.67 0.32 -7.31
N LEU A 144 -7.43 1.59 -7.59
CA LEU A 144 -7.48 2.64 -6.56
C LEU A 144 -8.87 2.77 -5.93
N GLU A 145 -9.94 2.61 -6.73
CA GLU A 145 -11.32 2.63 -6.23
C GLU A 145 -11.61 1.47 -5.27
N VAL A 146 -10.96 0.32 -5.44
CA VAL A 146 -11.09 -0.81 -4.50
C VAL A 146 -10.70 -0.39 -3.08
N PHE A 147 -9.63 0.42 -2.92
CA PHE A 147 -9.20 0.88 -1.59
C PHE A 147 -10.10 1.97 -1.02
N ARG A 148 -10.67 2.83 -1.86
CA ARG A 148 -11.66 3.82 -1.43
C ARG A 148 -12.93 3.13 -0.92
N GLU A 149 -13.43 2.15 -1.66
CA GLU A 149 -14.61 1.37 -1.24
C GLU A 149 -14.32 0.52 -0.01
N LEU A 150 -13.09 -0.04 0.11
CA LEU A 150 -12.66 -0.75 1.31
C LEU A 150 -12.70 0.16 2.54
N ASP A 151 -12.13 1.36 2.44
CA ASP A 151 -12.09 2.31 3.53
C ASP A 151 -13.50 2.75 3.97
N ASP A 152 -14.35 3.03 3.00
CA ASP A 152 -15.74 3.39 3.23
C ASP A 152 -16.55 2.22 3.84
N TYR A 153 -16.30 1.00 3.39
CA TYR A 153 -16.85 -0.20 4.02
C TYR A 153 -16.43 -0.34 5.49
N LEU A 154 -15.15 -0.14 5.79
CA LEU A 154 -14.66 -0.21 7.18
C LEU A 154 -15.22 0.91 8.05
N ASN A 155 -15.49 2.09 7.50
CA ASN A 155 -16.23 3.16 8.19
C ASN A 155 -17.66 2.70 8.56
N ALA A 156 -18.37 2.07 7.62
CA ALA A 156 -19.70 1.52 7.90
C ALA A 156 -19.65 0.43 8.99
N VAL A 157 -18.64 -0.44 8.98
CA VAL A 157 -18.43 -1.48 9.99
C VAL A 157 -18.23 -0.89 11.38
N VAL A 158 -17.37 0.13 11.52
CA VAL A 158 -17.10 0.79 12.81
C VAL A 158 -18.36 1.47 13.34
N TYR A 159 -19.08 2.17 12.46
CA TYR A 159 -20.32 2.81 12.86
C TYR A 159 -21.41 1.79 13.27
N ALA A 160 -21.59 0.71 12.50
CA ALA A 160 -22.56 -0.35 12.79
C ALA A 160 -22.28 -1.03 14.15
N GLU A 161 -20.99 -1.25 14.49
CA GLU A 161 -20.61 -1.75 15.81
C GLU A 161 -20.94 -0.72 16.92
N SER A 162 -20.63 0.56 16.71
CA SER A 162 -20.85 1.61 17.71
C SER A 162 -22.33 1.78 18.11
N VAL A 163 -23.25 1.47 17.20
CA VAL A 163 -24.70 1.50 17.47
C VAL A 163 -25.29 0.13 17.80
N GLY A 164 -24.46 -0.90 17.91
CA GLY A 164 -24.87 -2.26 18.27
C GLY A 164 -25.63 -3.00 17.16
N ALA A 165 -25.43 -2.62 15.90
CA ALA A 165 -25.99 -3.32 14.74
C ALA A 165 -25.22 -4.59 14.39
N ILE A 166 -23.91 -4.63 14.70
CA ILE A 166 -23.05 -5.80 14.62
C ILE A 166 -22.26 -5.96 15.91
N THR A 167 -21.72 -7.16 16.15
CA THR A 167 -20.90 -7.42 17.34
C THR A 167 -19.45 -7.05 17.13
N TRP A 168 -18.69 -6.86 18.22
CA TRP A 168 -17.23 -6.70 18.17
C TRP A 168 -16.52 -7.87 17.45
N ARG A 169 -17.03 -9.09 17.61
CA ARG A 169 -16.50 -10.28 16.93
C ARG A 169 -16.69 -10.19 15.42
N ASP A 170 -17.86 -9.74 14.98
CA ASP A 170 -18.15 -9.53 13.55
C ASP A 170 -17.21 -8.47 12.98
N ARG A 171 -17.09 -7.31 13.66
CA ARG A 171 -16.15 -6.26 13.27
C ARG A 171 -14.74 -6.80 13.07
N ARG A 172 -14.20 -7.55 14.06
CA ARG A 172 -12.85 -8.12 13.97
C ARG A 172 -12.69 -9.01 12.75
N THR A 173 -13.67 -9.84 12.46
CA THR A 173 -13.68 -10.74 11.30
C THR A 173 -13.67 -9.94 9.99
N LEU A 174 -14.49 -8.90 9.90
CA LEU A 174 -14.60 -8.05 8.72
C LEU A 174 -13.33 -7.25 8.48
N PHE A 175 -12.68 -6.71 9.53
CA PHE A 175 -11.40 -6.01 9.44
C PHE A 175 -10.23 -6.89 8.99
N VAL A 176 -10.34 -8.20 9.12
CA VAL A 176 -9.35 -9.16 8.61
C VAL A 176 -9.67 -9.57 7.16
N ASN A 177 -10.94 -9.83 6.85
CA ASN A 177 -11.33 -10.42 5.58
C ASN A 177 -11.44 -9.39 4.45
N ALA A 178 -12.00 -8.21 4.71
CA ALA A 178 -12.18 -7.20 3.68
C ALA A 178 -10.86 -6.72 3.04
N PRO A 179 -9.79 -6.40 3.81
CA PRO A 179 -8.49 -6.06 3.22
C PRO A 179 -7.88 -7.19 2.39
N ARG A 180 -8.11 -8.47 2.75
CA ARG A 180 -7.63 -9.61 1.97
C ARG A 180 -8.27 -9.68 0.59
N GLN A 181 -9.55 -9.33 0.46
CA GLN A 181 -10.24 -9.22 -0.82
C GLN A 181 -9.58 -8.16 -1.72
N ALA A 182 -9.29 -6.98 -1.16
CA ALA A 182 -8.63 -5.91 -1.90
C ALA A 182 -7.21 -6.32 -2.35
N THR A 183 -6.42 -6.96 -1.48
CA THR A 183 -5.03 -7.32 -1.78
C THR A 183 -4.89 -8.55 -2.70
N SER A 184 -5.93 -9.38 -2.83
CA SER A 184 -5.92 -10.59 -3.67
C SER A 184 -5.64 -10.30 -5.15
N VAL A 185 -6.04 -9.12 -5.63
CA VAL A 185 -5.81 -8.68 -7.01
C VAL A 185 -4.31 -8.61 -7.32
N ALA A 186 -3.51 -8.01 -6.44
CA ALA A 186 -2.06 -7.92 -6.63
C ALA A 186 -1.36 -9.30 -6.57
N GLY A 187 -1.94 -10.27 -5.89
CA GLY A 187 -1.43 -11.65 -5.83
C GLY A 187 -1.58 -12.42 -7.14
N ARG A 188 -2.48 -12.02 -8.02
CA ARG A 188 -2.74 -12.72 -9.30
C ARG A 188 -1.60 -12.60 -10.32
N PHE A 189 -0.66 -11.69 -10.12
CA PHE A 189 0.56 -11.60 -10.94
C PHE A 189 1.65 -12.62 -10.58
N GLN A 190 1.44 -13.50 -9.60
CA GLN A 190 2.48 -14.39 -9.07
C GLN A 190 2.40 -15.82 -9.61
N HIS A 191 1.44 -16.09 -10.46
CA HIS A 191 1.19 -17.40 -11.11
C HIS A 191 1.17 -17.24 -12.63
#